data_9ad10095454e69528394049357e0b178
#
_entry.id   9ad10095454e69528394049357e0b178
#
_cell.length_a   1.000
_cell.length_b   1.000
_cell.length_c   1.000
_cell.angle_alpha   90.00
_cell.angle_beta   90.00
_cell.angle_gamma   90.00
#
_symmetry.space_group_name_H-M   'P 1'
#
loop_
_entity.id
_entity.type
_entity.pdbx_description
1 polymer ?
#
loop_
_entity_poly.entity_id
_entity_poly.type
_entity_poly.pdbx_seq_one_letter_code
_entity_poly.pdbx_strand_id
1 'polypeptide(L)'
;LVLSQVILSLQLGFAIIPLIHFVSDKSTMGNFAIKGITKIAAWLIASVLVYLNIRMLINEVVPVFQGNNFAAIITISIIAAACLLLLLYIILFPLFHKKKADASIKIHGVAEMPTTFNLPVYNKIAVALDFSTNDYKIITYALGQGNINTQYLLLHIVESASARLHGKESADYETQKDMEQLQVYIKHLSEKGYKATAEIGYNKRVKEIVRIVKESQSDLLVIGAHGHTAFRDLLYGETVNAVRHQLKIPVLVVTLK
;
A
#
# COMPACT_ATOMS: atom_id res chain seq x y z
N LEU A 1 -32.14 16.42 -29.08
CA LEU A 1 -31.02 15.69 -29.74
C LEU A 1 -29.89 16.67 -30.10
N VAL A 2 -30.19 17.82 -30.81
CA VAL A 2 -29.16 18.79 -31.24
C VAL A 2 -28.48 19.45 -30.04
N LEU A 3 -29.22 19.91 -29.03
CA LEU A 3 -28.66 20.56 -27.84
C LEU A 3 -27.67 19.65 -27.07
N SER A 4 -27.94 18.37 -26.96
CA SER A 4 -27.01 17.42 -26.31
C SER A 4 -25.73 17.22 -27.12
N GLN A 5 -25.80 17.27 -28.46
CA GLN A 5 -24.60 17.21 -29.30
C GLN A 5 -23.76 18.49 -29.19
N VAL A 6 -24.38 19.66 -29.09
CA VAL A 6 -23.68 20.94 -28.85
C VAL A 6 -22.93 20.91 -27.50
N ILE A 7 -23.57 20.43 -26.42
CA ILE A 7 -22.94 20.32 -25.11
C ILE A 7 -21.74 19.36 -25.13
N LEU A 8 -21.91 18.18 -25.78
CA LEU A 8 -20.82 17.20 -25.92
C LEU A 8 -19.65 17.74 -26.74
N SER A 9 -19.91 18.49 -27.81
CA SER A 9 -18.86 19.10 -28.64
C SER A 9 -18.10 20.18 -27.90
N LEU A 10 -18.77 20.92 -27.03
CA LEU A 10 -18.16 21.95 -26.18
C LEU A 10 -17.18 21.32 -25.15
N GLN A 11 -17.55 20.18 -24.57
CA GLN A 11 -16.68 19.45 -23.64
C GLN A 11 -15.33 19.07 -24.26
N LEU A 12 -15.32 18.73 -25.56
CA LEU A 12 -14.10 18.37 -26.26
C LEU A 12 -13.06 19.50 -26.26
N GLY A 13 -13.48 20.72 -26.46
CA GLY A 13 -12.60 21.92 -26.41
C GLY A 13 -11.97 22.10 -25.02
N PHE A 14 -12.76 21.91 -23.95
CA PHE A 14 -12.27 22.00 -22.58
C PHE A 14 -11.28 20.90 -22.20
N ALA A 15 -11.38 19.71 -22.81
CA ALA A 15 -10.48 18.59 -22.55
C ALA A 15 -9.16 18.70 -23.34
N ILE A 16 -9.22 19.11 -24.61
CA ILE A 16 -8.07 19.15 -25.52
C ILE A 16 -7.02 20.18 -25.10
N ILE A 17 -7.45 21.36 -24.67
CA ILE A 17 -6.53 22.46 -24.32
C ILE A 17 -5.61 22.09 -23.13
N PRO A 18 -6.14 21.63 -21.97
CA PRO A 18 -5.30 21.16 -20.87
C PRO A 18 -4.40 19.98 -21.27
N LEU A 19 -4.91 19.07 -22.09
CA LEU A 19 -4.14 17.93 -22.57
C LEU A 19 -2.91 18.36 -23.37
N ILE A 20 -3.08 19.31 -24.32
CA ILE A 20 -1.94 19.84 -25.09
C ILE A 20 -0.93 20.54 -24.18
N HIS A 21 -1.39 21.30 -23.20
CA HIS A 21 -0.49 21.90 -22.20
C HIS A 21 0.28 20.84 -21.43
N PHE A 22 -0.40 19.82 -20.93
CA PHE A 22 0.20 18.74 -20.15
C PHE A 22 1.26 17.95 -20.94
N VAL A 23 0.93 17.47 -22.14
CA VAL A 23 1.88 16.70 -22.97
C VAL A 23 3.01 17.56 -23.57
N SER A 24 2.86 18.89 -23.56
CA SER A 24 3.90 19.84 -24.01
C SER A 24 4.84 20.27 -22.90
N ASP A 25 4.51 20.00 -21.65
CA ASP A 25 5.30 20.43 -20.50
C ASP A 25 6.46 19.49 -20.23
N LYS A 26 7.69 19.95 -20.49
CA LYS A 26 8.91 19.17 -20.23
C LYS A 26 9.14 18.90 -18.75
N SER A 27 8.61 19.74 -17.85
CA SER A 27 8.77 19.53 -16.40
C SER A 27 7.96 18.32 -15.89
N THR A 28 6.84 18.05 -16.57
CA THR A 28 5.94 16.95 -16.22
C THR A 28 6.24 15.68 -17.03
N MET A 29 6.51 15.81 -18.32
CA MET A 29 6.67 14.68 -19.26
C MET A 29 8.14 14.30 -19.52
N GLY A 30 9.10 15.10 -19.08
CA GLY A 30 10.51 14.83 -19.29
C GLY A 30 10.85 14.58 -20.77
N ASN A 31 11.43 13.42 -21.06
CA ASN A 31 11.81 12.99 -22.40
C ASN A 31 10.61 12.60 -23.29
N PHE A 32 9.42 12.43 -22.72
CA PHE A 32 8.19 12.10 -23.45
C PHE A 32 7.40 13.34 -23.91
N ALA A 33 7.87 14.55 -23.60
CA ALA A 33 7.25 15.77 -24.07
C ALA A 33 7.19 15.81 -25.60
N ILE A 34 6.04 16.22 -26.16
CA ILE A 34 5.83 16.28 -27.61
C ILE A 34 6.79 17.26 -28.28
N LYS A 35 7.25 16.91 -29.49
CA LYS A 35 8.14 17.74 -30.30
C LYS A 35 7.42 19.02 -30.77
N GLY A 36 8.18 20.07 -31.07
CA GLY A 36 7.64 21.37 -31.48
C GLY A 36 6.64 21.30 -32.64
N ILE A 37 6.94 20.51 -33.69
CA ILE A 37 6.05 20.33 -34.85
C ILE A 37 4.71 19.70 -34.41
N THR A 38 4.75 18.63 -33.60
CA THR A 38 3.53 17.98 -33.09
C THR A 38 2.71 18.93 -32.21
N LYS A 39 3.38 19.76 -31.42
CA LYS A 39 2.72 20.81 -30.62
C LYS A 39 1.98 21.83 -31.47
N ILE A 40 2.63 22.32 -32.55
CA ILE A 40 2.00 23.29 -33.50
C ILE A 40 0.80 22.64 -34.18
N ALA A 41 0.95 21.40 -34.67
CA ALA A 41 -0.15 20.66 -35.30
C ALA A 41 -1.32 20.43 -34.32
N ALA A 42 -1.04 20.04 -33.06
CA ALA A 42 -2.06 19.85 -32.03
C ALA A 42 -2.83 21.15 -31.74
N TRP A 43 -2.15 22.30 -31.64
CA TRP A 43 -2.78 23.60 -31.45
C TRP A 43 -3.61 24.04 -32.66
N LEU A 44 -3.13 23.76 -33.87
CA LEU A 44 -3.89 24.08 -35.10
C LEU A 44 -5.20 23.26 -35.14
N ILE A 45 -5.12 21.94 -34.88
CA ILE A 45 -6.30 21.08 -34.83
C ILE A 45 -7.27 21.54 -33.75
N ALA A 46 -6.76 21.82 -32.54
CA ALA A 46 -7.57 22.29 -31.42
C ALA A 46 -8.27 23.63 -31.77
N SER A 47 -7.57 24.57 -32.44
CA SER A 47 -8.14 25.85 -32.87
C SER A 47 -9.28 25.68 -33.89
N VAL A 48 -9.12 24.74 -34.82
CA VAL A 48 -10.18 24.44 -35.81
C VAL A 48 -11.40 23.83 -35.09
N LEU A 49 -11.18 22.88 -34.17
CA LEU A 49 -12.27 22.26 -33.39
C LEU A 49 -13.02 23.29 -32.54
N VAL A 50 -12.29 24.15 -31.82
CA VAL A 50 -12.90 25.24 -31.03
C VAL A 50 -13.69 26.19 -31.90
N TYR A 51 -13.14 26.58 -33.06
CA TYR A 51 -13.83 27.44 -34.01
C TYR A 51 -15.15 26.82 -34.51
N LEU A 52 -15.12 25.53 -34.92
CA LEU A 52 -16.32 24.83 -35.39
C LEU A 52 -17.37 24.72 -34.29
N ASN A 53 -16.95 24.45 -33.04
CA ASN A 53 -17.86 24.39 -31.91
C ASN A 53 -18.50 25.72 -31.57
N ILE A 54 -17.73 26.82 -31.64
CA ILE A 54 -18.25 28.18 -31.44
C ILE A 54 -19.26 28.53 -32.56
N ARG A 55 -18.95 28.22 -33.80
CA ARG A 55 -19.85 28.45 -34.92
C ARG A 55 -21.17 27.67 -34.80
N MET A 56 -21.09 26.38 -34.39
CA MET A 56 -22.26 25.57 -34.11
C MET A 56 -23.11 26.17 -32.98
N LEU A 57 -22.48 26.59 -31.90
CA LEU A 57 -23.16 27.22 -30.77
C LEU A 57 -23.89 28.50 -31.19
N ILE A 58 -23.24 29.37 -32.01
CA ILE A 58 -23.84 30.60 -32.51
C ILE A 58 -25.11 30.29 -33.33
N ASN A 59 -25.04 29.31 -34.22
CA ASN A 59 -26.17 28.91 -35.02
C ASN A 59 -27.39 28.44 -34.22
N GLU A 60 -27.15 27.77 -33.08
CA GLU A 60 -28.22 27.29 -32.18
C GLU A 60 -28.76 28.42 -31.27
N VAL A 61 -27.93 29.38 -30.91
CA VAL A 61 -28.28 30.44 -29.96
C VAL A 61 -28.99 31.61 -30.65
N VAL A 62 -28.60 31.96 -31.90
CA VAL A 62 -29.17 33.08 -32.66
C VAL A 62 -30.70 33.03 -32.74
N PRO A 63 -31.37 31.90 -33.04
CA PRO A 63 -32.84 31.84 -33.08
C PRO A 63 -33.50 32.14 -31.72
N VAL A 64 -32.84 31.81 -30.61
CA VAL A 64 -33.36 32.12 -29.25
C VAL A 64 -33.31 33.61 -28.96
N PHE A 65 -32.28 34.30 -29.45
CA PHE A 65 -32.18 35.78 -29.34
C PHE A 65 -33.16 36.53 -30.20
N GLN A 66 -33.65 35.93 -31.28
CA GLN A 66 -34.72 36.46 -32.13
C GLN A 66 -36.13 36.25 -31.54
N GLY A 67 -36.23 35.33 -30.57
CA GLY A 67 -37.47 35.04 -29.82
C GLY A 67 -37.72 36.09 -28.73
N ASN A 68 -39.00 36.24 -28.34
CA ASN A 68 -39.42 37.25 -27.35
C ASN A 68 -39.31 36.76 -25.90
N ASN A 69 -38.50 35.71 -25.63
CA ASN A 69 -38.33 35.13 -24.32
C ASN A 69 -37.11 35.71 -23.59
N PHE A 70 -37.32 36.85 -22.90
CA PHE A 70 -36.27 37.61 -22.23
C PHE A 70 -35.54 36.78 -21.14
N ALA A 71 -36.24 35.88 -20.43
CA ALA A 71 -35.65 35.01 -19.41
C ALA A 71 -34.67 34.00 -20.01
N ALA A 72 -35.01 33.39 -21.15
CA ALA A 72 -34.12 32.47 -21.85
C ALA A 72 -32.86 33.17 -22.38
N ILE A 73 -32.99 34.36 -22.92
CA ILE A 73 -31.86 35.18 -23.40
C ILE A 73 -30.87 35.50 -22.28
N ILE A 74 -31.34 35.94 -21.12
CA ILE A 74 -30.52 36.23 -19.96
C ILE A 74 -29.78 34.95 -19.47
N THR A 75 -30.51 33.83 -19.33
CA THR A 75 -29.95 32.58 -18.84
C THR A 75 -28.83 32.08 -19.76
N ILE A 76 -29.06 32.05 -21.08
CA ILE A 76 -28.06 31.62 -22.06
C ILE A 76 -26.85 32.55 -22.05
N SER A 77 -27.06 33.85 -21.95
CA SER A 77 -25.96 34.84 -21.89
C SER A 77 -25.08 34.65 -20.66
N ILE A 78 -25.66 34.38 -19.50
CA ILE A 78 -24.91 34.08 -18.25
C ILE A 78 -24.09 32.80 -18.41
N ILE A 79 -24.70 31.75 -18.93
CA ILE A 79 -24.01 30.44 -19.12
C ILE A 79 -22.86 30.60 -20.14
N ALA A 80 -23.11 31.29 -21.25
CA ALA A 80 -22.08 31.56 -22.27
C ALA A 80 -20.91 32.37 -21.70
N ALA A 81 -21.20 33.43 -20.93
CA ALA A 81 -20.17 34.23 -20.26
C ALA A 81 -19.35 33.41 -19.26
N ALA A 82 -20.02 32.57 -18.45
CA ALA A 82 -19.34 31.67 -17.50
C ALA A 82 -18.42 30.66 -18.20
N CYS A 83 -18.89 30.05 -19.29
CA CYS A 83 -18.08 29.11 -20.09
C CYS A 83 -16.88 29.82 -20.73
N LEU A 84 -17.05 31.03 -21.24
CA LEU A 84 -15.99 31.80 -21.84
C LEU A 84 -14.92 32.23 -20.82
N LEU A 85 -15.33 32.69 -19.65
CA LEU A 85 -14.43 32.96 -18.52
C LEU A 85 -13.64 31.73 -18.06
N LEU A 86 -14.30 30.59 -17.96
CA LEU A 86 -13.66 29.35 -17.58
C LEU A 86 -12.64 28.86 -18.62
N LEU A 87 -12.96 29.00 -19.91
CA LEU A 87 -12.05 28.67 -21.00
C LEU A 87 -10.84 29.62 -21.00
N LEU A 88 -11.06 30.91 -20.80
CA LEU A 88 -9.99 31.90 -20.68
C LEU A 88 -9.10 31.61 -19.48
N TYR A 89 -9.69 31.24 -18.35
CA TYR A 89 -8.95 30.83 -17.15
C TYR A 89 -8.06 29.59 -17.42
N ILE A 90 -8.58 28.55 -18.09
CA ILE A 90 -7.82 27.35 -18.45
C ILE A 90 -6.64 27.66 -19.36
N ILE A 91 -6.82 28.58 -20.34
CA ILE A 91 -5.75 29.00 -21.26
C ILE A 91 -4.67 29.81 -20.53
N LEU A 92 -5.08 30.73 -19.66
CA LEU A 92 -4.18 31.65 -18.97
C LEU A 92 -3.50 31.06 -17.75
N PHE A 93 -4.16 30.12 -17.09
CA PHE A 93 -3.66 29.50 -15.84
C PHE A 93 -2.19 29.00 -15.93
N PRO A 94 -1.78 28.23 -16.96
CA PRO A 94 -0.40 27.75 -17.06
C PRO A 94 0.60 28.88 -17.39
N LEU A 95 0.15 30.04 -17.90
CA LEU A 95 1.00 31.20 -18.15
C LEU A 95 1.34 31.95 -16.86
N PHE A 96 0.38 32.01 -15.91
CA PHE A 96 0.57 32.69 -14.64
C PHE A 96 1.17 31.78 -13.57
N HIS A 97 0.90 30.48 -13.65
CA HIS A 97 1.45 29.46 -12.73
C HIS A 97 2.58 28.67 -13.41
N LYS A 98 3.66 29.35 -13.77
CA LYS A 98 4.93 28.63 -14.04
C LYS A 98 5.30 27.95 -12.75
N LYS A 99 5.05 26.64 -12.64
CA LYS A 99 5.63 25.81 -11.57
C LYS A 99 7.12 26.06 -11.60
N LYS A 100 7.68 26.57 -10.50
CA LYS A 100 9.12 26.56 -10.31
C LYS A 100 9.58 25.12 -10.56
N ALA A 101 10.49 24.97 -11.52
CA ALA A 101 11.05 23.67 -11.91
C ALA A 101 11.92 23.02 -10.82
N ASP A 102 11.72 23.38 -9.55
CA ASP A 102 12.52 22.93 -8.40
C ASP A 102 11.96 21.73 -7.63
N ALA A 103 10.92 21.11 -8.15
CA ALA A 103 10.60 19.78 -7.72
C ALA A 103 10.91 18.80 -8.85
N SER A 104 12.20 18.62 -9.17
CA SER A 104 12.60 17.28 -9.58
C SER A 104 12.11 16.37 -8.45
N ILE A 105 11.01 15.68 -8.68
CA ILE A 105 10.62 14.56 -7.83
C ILE A 105 11.87 13.65 -7.90
N LYS A 106 12.73 13.75 -6.89
CA LYS A 106 13.78 12.77 -6.66
C LYS A 106 13.04 11.50 -6.29
N ILE A 107 12.60 10.78 -7.31
CA ILE A 107 11.91 9.50 -7.16
C ILE A 107 12.81 8.55 -6.38
N HIS A 108 14.12 8.74 -6.54
CA HIS A 108 15.14 8.07 -5.73
C HIS A 108 16.28 9.09 -5.48
N GLY A 109 16.58 9.37 -4.23
CA GLY A 109 17.85 10.02 -3.87
C GLY A 109 19.02 9.17 -4.36
N VAL A 110 20.17 9.77 -4.59
CA VAL A 110 21.41 9.02 -4.81
C VAL A 110 21.57 8.11 -3.59
N ALA A 111 21.56 6.79 -3.80
CA ALA A 111 21.77 5.83 -2.73
C ALA A 111 23.23 5.99 -2.24
N GLU A 112 23.40 6.59 -1.09
CA GLU A 112 24.68 6.62 -0.40
C GLU A 112 24.87 5.25 0.25
N MET A 113 25.85 4.48 -0.24
CA MET A 113 26.22 3.22 0.40
C MET A 113 26.99 3.53 1.69
N PRO A 114 26.58 2.97 2.83
CA PRO A 114 27.35 3.10 4.05
C PRO A 114 28.71 2.42 3.88
N THR A 115 29.75 3.03 4.41
CA THR A 115 31.13 2.50 4.36
C THR A 115 31.30 1.25 5.24
N THR A 116 30.42 1.05 6.22
CA THR A 116 30.43 -0.10 7.13
C THR A 116 29.02 -0.62 7.36
N PHE A 117 28.88 -1.95 7.36
CA PHE A 117 27.62 -2.61 7.71
C PHE A 117 27.70 -3.16 9.14
N ASN A 118 26.87 -2.65 10.03
CA ASN A 118 26.69 -3.21 11.36
C ASN A 118 25.68 -4.34 11.28
N LEU A 119 26.12 -5.60 11.33
CA LEU A 119 25.24 -6.76 11.35
C LEU A 119 24.49 -6.81 12.69
N PRO A 120 23.15 -7.00 12.67
CA PRO A 120 22.39 -7.16 13.90
C PRO A 120 22.83 -8.43 14.63
N VAL A 121 23.01 -8.32 15.94
CA VAL A 121 23.25 -9.46 16.83
C VAL A 121 22.01 -9.63 17.69
N TYR A 122 21.39 -10.81 17.62
CA TYR A 122 20.20 -11.10 18.39
C TYR A 122 20.57 -11.84 19.68
N ASN A 123 20.21 -11.27 20.84
CA ASN A 123 20.44 -11.86 22.14
C ASN A 123 19.32 -12.83 22.52
N LYS A 124 18.09 -12.54 22.11
CA LYS A 124 16.93 -13.36 22.39
C LYS A 124 16.00 -13.47 21.18
N ILE A 125 15.80 -14.68 20.69
CA ILE A 125 14.95 -14.97 19.53
C ILE A 125 13.71 -15.72 19.98
N ALA A 126 12.52 -15.16 19.72
CA ALA A 126 11.25 -15.85 19.91
C ALA A 126 10.92 -16.70 18.67
N VAL A 127 10.47 -17.93 18.87
CA VAL A 127 10.17 -18.90 17.81
C VAL A 127 8.74 -19.41 18.01
N ALA A 128 7.82 -19.00 17.13
CA ALA A 128 6.43 -19.42 17.19
C ALA A 128 6.25 -20.77 16.48
N LEU A 129 5.76 -21.77 17.23
CA LEU A 129 5.59 -23.16 16.81
C LEU A 129 4.10 -23.54 16.87
N ASP A 130 3.70 -24.45 15.97
CA ASP A 130 2.33 -24.97 15.89
C ASP A 130 2.24 -26.50 15.98
N PHE A 131 3.32 -27.14 16.35
CA PHE A 131 3.50 -28.61 16.45
C PHE A 131 3.28 -29.32 15.11
N SER A 132 3.50 -28.62 14.01
CA SER A 132 3.50 -29.25 12.70
C SER A 132 4.83 -29.94 12.40
N THR A 133 4.82 -30.80 11.39
CA THR A 133 6.03 -31.48 10.90
C THR A 133 7.10 -30.49 10.40
N ASN A 134 6.75 -29.22 10.27
CA ASN A 134 7.63 -28.16 9.79
C ASN A 134 8.34 -27.36 10.90
N ASP A 135 8.04 -27.63 12.17
CA ASP A 135 8.65 -26.92 13.30
C ASP A 135 10.17 -27.00 13.28
N TYR A 136 10.73 -28.16 12.88
CA TYR A 136 12.17 -28.30 12.75
C TYR A 136 12.78 -27.29 11.77
N LYS A 137 12.05 -26.97 10.71
CA LYS A 137 12.48 -25.99 9.72
C LYS A 137 12.48 -24.58 10.31
N ILE A 138 11.43 -24.22 11.03
CA ILE A 138 11.32 -22.93 11.73
C ILE A 138 12.45 -22.76 12.74
N ILE A 139 12.68 -23.79 13.58
CA ILE A 139 13.77 -23.82 14.56
C ILE A 139 15.13 -23.69 13.86
N THR A 140 15.37 -24.42 12.78
CA THR A 140 16.63 -24.36 12.04
C THR A 140 16.91 -22.95 11.50
N TYR A 141 15.90 -22.30 10.94
CA TYR A 141 16.05 -20.91 10.48
C TYR A 141 16.30 -19.93 11.64
N ALA A 142 15.66 -20.15 12.79
CA ALA A 142 15.90 -19.36 14.00
C ALA A 142 17.33 -19.52 14.51
N LEU A 143 17.85 -20.75 14.55
CA LEU A 143 19.23 -21.03 14.96
C LEU A 143 20.25 -20.35 14.03
N GLY A 144 19.95 -20.28 12.73
CA GLY A 144 20.79 -19.59 11.74
C GLY A 144 20.84 -18.06 11.91
N GLN A 145 19.94 -17.45 12.69
CA GLN A 145 19.94 -16.01 12.97
C GLN A 145 20.71 -15.67 14.26
N GLY A 146 20.94 -16.62 15.11
CA GLY A 146 21.62 -16.42 16.38
C GLY A 146 23.01 -17.08 16.43
N ASN A 147 23.53 -17.17 17.63
CA ASN A 147 24.78 -17.84 17.95
C ASN A 147 24.62 -18.65 19.26
N ILE A 148 25.72 -19.25 19.74
CA ILE A 148 25.70 -20.09 20.95
C ILE A 148 25.31 -19.32 22.23
N ASN A 149 25.44 -18.00 22.24
CA ASN A 149 25.05 -17.15 23.39
C ASN A 149 23.60 -16.68 23.31
N THR A 150 22.97 -16.80 22.13
CA THR A 150 21.57 -16.42 21.91
C THR A 150 20.62 -17.29 22.70
N GLN A 151 19.64 -16.68 23.35
CA GLN A 151 18.55 -17.38 24.02
C GLN A 151 17.39 -17.57 23.04
N TYR A 152 16.87 -18.79 22.98
CA TYR A 152 15.73 -19.12 22.13
C TYR A 152 14.49 -19.35 22.98
N LEU A 153 13.45 -18.53 22.76
CA LEU A 153 12.16 -18.68 23.43
C LEU A 153 11.19 -19.40 22.47
N LEU A 154 10.94 -20.69 22.70
CA LEU A 154 9.95 -21.44 21.97
C LEU A 154 8.56 -21.08 22.51
N LEU A 155 7.66 -20.61 21.68
CA LEU A 155 6.31 -20.25 22.09
C LEU A 155 5.26 -21.00 21.29
N HIS A 156 4.24 -21.48 21.96
CA HIS A 156 3.05 -22.09 21.39
C HIS A 156 1.79 -21.46 21.95
N ILE A 157 0.73 -21.34 21.16
CA ILE A 157 -0.54 -20.77 21.59
C ILE A 157 -1.63 -21.83 21.57
N VAL A 158 -2.12 -22.17 22.75
CA VAL A 158 -3.25 -23.08 22.92
C VAL A 158 -4.54 -22.35 22.64
N GLU A 159 -5.35 -22.88 21.73
CA GLU A 159 -6.62 -22.29 21.32
C GLU A 159 -7.86 -23.06 21.85
N SER A 160 -7.69 -23.97 22.82
CA SER A 160 -8.81 -24.68 23.42
C SER A 160 -9.82 -23.73 24.09
N ALA A 161 -11.07 -24.18 24.20
CA ALA A 161 -12.11 -23.42 24.89
C ALA A 161 -11.79 -23.21 26.38
N SER A 162 -11.18 -24.23 27.02
CA SER A 162 -10.73 -24.17 28.41
C SER A 162 -9.60 -23.17 28.59
N ALA A 163 -8.58 -23.21 27.74
CA ALA A 163 -7.45 -22.29 27.77
C ALA A 163 -7.90 -20.81 27.57
N ARG A 164 -8.93 -20.56 26.75
CA ARG A 164 -9.49 -19.22 26.55
C ARG A 164 -10.24 -18.70 27.78
N LEU A 165 -10.88 -19.56 28.57
CA LEU A 165 -11.66 -19.18 29.75
C LEU A 165 -10.79 -19.05 31.00
N HIS A 166 -9.88 -20.00 31.24
CA HIS A 166 -9.11 -20.14 32.49
C HIS A 166 -7.64 -19.67 32.35
N GLY A 167 -7.17 -19.42 31.11
CA GLY A 167 -5.80 -18.97 30.88
C GLY A 167 -4.75 -19.90 31.48
N LYS A 168 -3.80 -19.32 32.23
CA LYS A 168 -2.72 -20.10 32.90
C LYS A 168 -3.19 -21.11 33.94
N GLU A 169 -4.41 -20.98 34.46
CA GLU A 169 -5.02 -21.90 35.42
C GLU A 169 -5.67 -23.12 34.73
N SER A 170 -5.68 -23.13 33.38
CA SER A 170 -6.16 -24.27 32.63
C SER A 170 -5.17 -25.44 32.76
N ALA A 171 -5.49 -26.37 33.63
CA ALA A 171 -4.78 -27.63 33.77
C ALA A 171 -5.37 -28.72 32.84
N ASP A 172 -5.80 -28.33 31.64
CA ASP A 172 -6.37 -29.29 30.71
C ASP A 172 -5.27 -30.17 30.07
N TYR A 173 -5.70 -31.30 29.60
CA TYR A 173 -4.81 -32.34 29.03
C TYR A 173 -4.04 -31.81 27.78
N GLU A 174 -4.64 -30.91 27.03
CA GLU A 174 -4.03 -30.32 25.86
C GLU A 174 -2.84 -29.41 26.24
N THR A 175 -3.01 -28.52 27.21
CA THR A 175 -1.94 -27.67 27.73
C THR A 175 -0.76 -28.46 28.28
N GLN A 176 -1.04 -29.57 28.99
CA GLN A 176 0.03 -30.42 29.51
C GLN A 176 0.83 -31.09 28.39
N LYS A 177 0.14 -31.65 27.39
CA LYS A 177 0.81 -32.23 26.21
C LYS A 177 1.63 -31.24 25.42
N ASP A 178 1.11 -30.05 25.22
CA ASP A 178 1.81 -29.00 24.50
C ASP A 178 3.08 -28.56 25.24
N MET A 179 3.02 -28.50 26.57
CA MET A 179 4.21 -28.21 27.37
C MET A 179 5.21 -29.37 27.29
N GLU A 180 4.77 -30.61 27.37
CA GLU A 180 5.64 -31.78 27.19
C GLU A 180 6.34 -31.74 25.82
N GLN A 181 5.62 -31.41 24.77
CA GLN A 181 6.19 -31.32 23.43
C GLN A 181 7.25 -30.18 23.33
N LEU A 182 6.99 -29.03 23.93
CA LEU A 182 7.99 -27.96 24.01
C LEU A 182 9.23 -28.39 24.79
N GLN A 183 9.07 -29.15 25.88
CA GLN A 183 10.19 -29.69 26.67
C GLN A 183 11.06 -30.65 25.86
N VAL A 184 10.47 -31.44 24.97
CA VAL A 184 11.21 -32.31 24.05
C VAL A 184 12.10 -31.44 23.12
N TYR A 185 11.57 -30.36 22.55
CA TYR A 185 12.37 -29.47 21.72
C TYR A 185 13.48 -28.76 22.51
N ILE A 186 13.19 -28.29 23.73
CA ILE A 186 14.20 -27.68 24.61
C ILE A 186 15.33 -28.65 24.91
N LYS A 187 14.99 -29.89 25.30
CA LYS A 187 15.99 -30.91 25.59
C LYS A 187 16.91 -31.15 24.40
N HIS A 188 16.34 -31.30 23.22
CA HIS A 188 17.10 -31.53 22.00
C HIS A 188 18.02 -30.36 21.64
N LEU A 189 17.57 -29.11 21.84
CA LEU A 189 18.37 -27.91 21.64
C LEU A 189 19.49 -27.80 22.67
N SER A 190 19.21 -28.13 23.95
CA SER A 190 20.19 -28.11 25.04
C SER A 190 21.30 -29.14 24.83
N GLU A 191 20.96 -30.36 24.35
CA GLU A 191 21.95 -31.40 23.98
C GLU A 191 22.91 -30.92 22.87
N LYS A 192 22.46 -29.96 22.02
CA LYS A 192 23.28 -29.33 20.98
C LYS A 192 23.98 -28.03 21.45
N GLY A 193 23.85 -27.69 22.73
CA GLY A 193 24.50 -26.53 23.35
C GLY A 193 23.75 -25.20 23.19
N TYR A 194 22.52 -25.19 22.69
CA TYR A 194 21.70 -23.98 22.59
C TYR A 194 20.91 -23.73 23.89
N LYS A 195 20.78 -22.44 24.25
CA LYS A 195 19.99 -22.02 25.41
C LYS A 195 18.54 -21.81 24.98
N ALA A 196 17.63 -22.74 25.36
CA ALA A 196 16.23 -22.65 24.98
C ALA A 196 15.32 -22.65 26.22
N THR A 197 14.23 -21.90 26.14
CA THR A 197 13.13 -21.86 27.12
C THR A 197 11.80 -21.95 26.37
N ALA A 198 10.72 -22.29 27.09
CA ALA A 198 9.38 -22.35 26.49
C ALA A 198 8.39 -21.46 27.21
N GLU A 199 7.40 -20.98 26.46
CA GLU A 199 6.23 -20.29 26.98
C GLU A 199 4.98 -20.68 26.20
N ILE A 200 3.88 -20.91 26.92
CA ILE A 200 2.56 -21.17 26.34
C ILE A 200 1.68 -19.93 26.50
N GLY A 201 1.02 -19.53 25.42
CA GLY A 201 -0.01 -18.51 25.42
C GLY A 201 -1.42 -19.13 25.38
N TYR A 202 -2.41 -18.43 25.94
CA TYR A 202 -3.74 -18.99 26.18
C TYR A 202 -4.90 -18.20 25.58
N ASN A 203 -4.59 -17.20 24.78
CA ASN A 203 -5.61 -16.27 24.28
C ASN A 203 -5.62 -16.24 22.73
N LYS A 204 -6.16 -15.18 22.16
CA LYS A 204 -6.12 -14.96 20.71
C LYS A 204 -4.68 -14.93 20.24
N ARG A 205 -4.34 -15.81 19.29
CA ARG A 205 -2.99 -16.06 18.75
C ARG A 205 -2.15 -14.80 18.57
N VAL A 206 -2.64 -13.81 17.80
CA VAL A 206 -1.92 -12.56 17.54
C VAL A 206 -1.59 -11.80 18.84
N LYS A 207 -2.59 -11.66 19.74
CA LYS A 207 -2.40 -10.91 21.00
C LYS A 207 -1.38 -11.58 21.91
N GLU A 208 -1.42 -12.89 22.01
CA GLU A 208 -0.52 -13.66 22.87
C GLU A 208 0.91 -13.71 22.31
N ILE A 209 1.08 -13.91 21.01
CA ILE A 209 2.42 -13.82 20.42
C ILE A 209 3.03 -12.44 20.69
N VAL A 210 2.27 -11.37 20.46
CA VAL A 210 2.74 -10.00 20.69
C VAL A 210 3.05 -9.73 22.16
N ARG A 211 2.21 -10.24 23.09
CA ARG A 211 2.43 -10.12 24.54
C ARG A 211 3.73 -10.83 24.95
N ILE A 212 3.86 -12.12 24.60
CA ILE A 212 5.01 -12.93 24.97
C ILE A 212 6.31 -12.34 24.42
N VAL A 213 6.32 -11.93 23.16
CA VAL A 213 7.49 -11.31 22.52
C VAL A 213 7.91 -10.02 23.22
N LYS A 214 6.94 -9.18 23.63
CA LYS A 214 7.22 -7.91 24.34
C LYS A 214 7.69 -8.16 25.78
N GLU A 215 7.01 -9.02 26.53
CA GLU A 215 7.35 -9.33 27.92
C GLU A 215 8.70 -10.04 28.03
N SER A 216 9.00 -10.92 27.07
CA SER A 216 10.30 -11.59 27.03
C SER A 216 11.44 -10.69 26.54
N GLN A 217 11.16 -9.50 26.02
CA GLN A 217 12.13 -8.60 25.40
C GLN A 217 12.94 -9.28 24.27
N SER A 218 12.27 -10.05 23.44
CA SER A 218 12.92 -10.69 22.29
C SER A 218 13.30 -9.68 21.22
N ASP A 219 14.45 -9.87 20.58
CA ASP A 219 15.03 -9.00 19.57
C ASP A 219 14.58 -9.35 18.15
N LEU A 220 14.17 -10.61 17.95
CA LEU A 220 13.68 -11.17 16.69
C LEU A 220 12.53 -12.13 16.97
N LEU A 221 11.51 -12.11 16.12
CA LEU A 221 10.49 -13.16 16.07
C LEU A 221 10.69 -13.98 14.78
N VAL A 222 10.72 -15.31 14.93
CA VAL A 222 10.67 -16.27 13.82
C VAL A 222 9.32 -16.98 13.82
N ILE A 223 8.61 -16.95 12.71
CA ILE A 223 7.26 -17.52 12.58
C ILE A 223 7.12 -18.26 11.26
N GLY A 224 6.45 -19.40 11.27
CA GLY A 224 6.11 -20.14 10.06
C GLY A 224 4.92 -19.51 9.31
N ALA A 225 4.99 -19.50 7.98
CA ALA A 225 3.85 -19.25 7.13
C ALA A 225 3.58 -20.49 6.28
N HIS A 226 2.41 -21.10 6.47
CA HIS A 226 1.95 -22.18 5.61
C HIS A 226 1.44 -21.60 4.29
N GLY A 227 2.12 -21.92 3.20
CA GLY A 227 1.61 -21.66 1.85
C GLY A 227 0.58 -22.72 1.48
N HIS A 228 -0.67 -22.55 1.84
CA HIS A 228 -1.77 -23.41 1.38
C HIS A 228 -2.65 -22.70 0.35
N THR A 229 -3.03 -23.46 -0.69
CA THR A 229 -3.97 -23.13 -1.76
C THR A 229 -5.09 -22.15 -1.36
N ALA A 230 -5.15 -21.07 -2.10
CA ALA A 230 -6.09 -19.95 -2.28
C ALA A 230 -7.19 -19.64 -1.22
N PHE A 231 -7.82 -20.63 -0.58
CA PHE A 231 -8.95 -20.40 0.35
C PHE A 231 -8.56 -20.36 1.84
N ARG A 232 -7.41 -20.95 2.23
CA ARG A 232 -6.91 -20.92 3.62
C ARG A 232 -5.87 -19.82 3.88
N ASP A 233 -5.27 -19.25 2.83
CA ASP A 233 -4.33 -18.13 2.93
C ASP A 233 -4.97 -16.86 3.50
N LEU A 234 -6.29 -16.71 3.36
CA LEU A 234 -7.03 -15.58 3.92
C LEU A 234 -7.02 -15.59 5.47
N LEU A 235 -6.95 -16.76 6.10
CA LEU A 235 -7.01 -16.90 7.56
C LEU A 235 -5.62 -16.91 8.23
N TYR A 236 -4.57 -17.44 7.57
CA TYR A 236 -3.23 -17.57 8.16
C TYR A 236 -2.28 -16.45 7.77
N GLY A 237 -2.47 -15.81 6.61
CA GLY A 237 -1.78 -14.58 6.22
C GLY A 237 -2.09 -13.39 7.15
N GLU A 238 -3.28 -13.37 7.74
CA GLU A 238 -3.70 -12.36 8.70
C GLU A 238 -2.87 -12.38 9.99
N THR A 239 -2.48 -13.57 10.51
CA THR A 239 -1.70 -13.67 11.75
C THR A 239 -0.32 -13.03 11.60
N VAL A 240 0.42 -13.38 10.56
CA VAL A 240 1.77 -12.85 10.29
C VAL A 240 1.71 -11.34 10.08
N ASN A 241 0.79 -10.87 9.25
CA ASN A 241 0.61 -9.44 9.01
C ASN A 241 0.21 -8.68 10.28
N ALA A 242 -0.76 -9.21 11.04
CA ALA A 242 -1.23 -8.57 12.27
C ALA A 242 -0.13 -8.51 13.35
N VAL A 243 0.67 -9.57 13.51
CA VAL A 243 1.80 -9.61 14.44
C VAL A 243 2.88 -8.61 14.02
N ARG A 244 3.27 -8.59 12.74
CA ARG A 244 4.27 -7.67 12.21
C ARG A 244 3.90 -6.20 12.41
N HIS A 245 2.63 -5.84 12.28
CA HIS A 245 2.18 -4.47 12.49
C HIS A 245 2.17 -4.04 13.97
N GLN A 246 2.12 -4.99 14.91
CA GLN A 246 2.07 -4.71 16.35
C GLN A 246 3.44 -4.81 17.06
N LEU A 247 4.42 -5.41 16.40
CA LEU A 247 5.80 -5.51 16.89
C LEU A 247 6.69 -4.44 16.24
N LYS A 248 7.66 -3.94 17.02
CA LYS A 248 8.69 -3.00 16.55
C LYS A 248 10.05 -3.68 16.29
N ILE A 249 10.09 -5.01 16.40
CA ILE A 249 11.28 -5.82 16.15
C ILE A 249 11.18 -6.49 14.78
N PRO A 250 12.28 -6.93 14.17
CA PRO A 250 12.26 -7.75 12.96
C PRO A 250 11.43 -9.03 13.13
N VAL A 251 10.74 -9.43 12.06
CA VAL A 251 9.98 -10.67 12.00
C VAL A 251 10.45 -11.47 10.80
N LEU A 252 11.07 -12.62 11.05
CA LEU A 252 11.47 -13.58 10.02
C LEU A 252 10.32 -14.55 9.75
N VAL A 253 9.82 -14.54 8.53
CA VAL A 253 8.74 -15.42 8.09
C VAL A 253 9.34 -16.58 7.31
N VAL A 254 9.18 -17.81 7.84
CA VAL A 254 9.67 -19.02 7.19
C VAL A 254 8.54 -19.65 6.37
N THR A 255 8.69 -19.65 5.04
CA THR A 255 7.71 -20.29 4.16
C THR A 255 7.82 -21.81 4.25
N LEU A 256 6.72 -22.45 4.58
CA LEU A 256 6.60 -23.89 4.73
C LEU A 256 5.90 -24.44 3.48
N LYS A 257 6.69 -24.95 2.54
CA LYS A 257 6.19 -25.68 1.36
C LYS A 257 6.45 -27.15 1.54
#